data_f8b936e5c300a7f875d5e51f46ff0ea0
#
_entry.id   f8b936e5c300a7f875d5e51f46ff0ea0
#
_cell.length_a   1.000
_cell.length_b   1.000
_cell.length_c   1.000
_cell.angle_alpha   90.00
_cell.angle_beta   90.00
_cell.angle_gamma   90.00
#
_symmetry.space_group_name_H-M   'P 1'
#
loop_
_entity.id
_entity.type
_entity.pdbx_description
1 polymer ?
#
loop_
_entity_poly.entity_id
_entity_poly.type
_entity_poly.pdbx_seq_one_letter_code
_entity_poly.pdbx_strand_id
1 'polypeptide(L)'
;MASRQDGVTQLYDLPQGGGPERLPQPEKTKDKDKVLLDERGLLDLPFLALTVLLVLIGVIMVFSASYARAYYLTGNSTYYFARQAIFAVAGIAGMLFVSRLNYQLWRSASFIILLVSVFFLMLVPIIGSTANGAKRWIEVAGIRFQPSELAKIAIIMTFSALISTYRDKMRTFRYGILPFVVIMVVLCGLVALERHFSCILIMLLLAAAMLFLGGVQI
;
A
#
# COMPACT_ATOMS: atom_id res chain seq x y z
N MET A 1 9.15 -89.06 -7.36
CA MET A 1 8.34 -88.58 -6.21
C MET A 1 9.23 -88.14 -5.14
N ALA A 2 9.62 -86.93 -5.08
CA ALA A 2 10.40 -86.24 -3.99
C ALA A 2 10.27 -84.76 -4.31
N SER A 3 9.93 -84.08 -3.52
CA SER A 3 10.12 -83.42 -2.23
C SER A 3 10.14 -81.90 -2.45
N ARG A 4 9.16 -81.31 -1.92
CA ARG A 4 8.92 -79.88 -1.90
C ARG A 4 8.93 -79.49 -0.42
N GLN A 5 10.11 -79.24 0.18
CA GLN A 5 10.20 -78.86 1.58
C GLN A 5 11.40 -77.90 1.92
N ASP A 6 11.95 -77.15 0.98
CA ASP A 6 13.08 -76.28 1.31
C ASP A 6 12.78 -74.79 1.11
N GLY A 7 11.61 -74.34 1.53
CA GLY A 7 11.25 -72.93 1.34
C GLY A 7 10.67 -72.18 2.53
N VAL A 8 10.75 -72.72 3.75
CA VAL A 8 10.02 -72.14 4.89
C VAL A 8 10.92 -71.69 6.06
N THR A 9 12.26 -71.90 5.96
CA THR A 9 13.14 -71.65 7.09
C THR A 9 13.94 -70.35 7.02
N GLN A 10 13.67 -69.43 6.10
CA GLN A 10 14.40 -68.14 6.02
C GLN A 10 13.62 -66.91 6.50
N LEU A 11 12.54 -67.10 7.24
CA LEU A 11 11.65 -65.97 7.60
C LEU A 11 11.79 -65.52 9.06
N TYR A 12 12.83 -65.93 9.80
CA TYR A 12 12.96 -65.60 11.23
C TYR A 12 14.29 -65.02 11.67
N ASP A 13 15.14 -64.57 10.78
CA ASP A 13 16.32 -63.77 11.17
C ASP A 13 16.00 -62.27 11.03
N LEU A 14 15.11 -61.77 11.87
CA LEU A 14 15.01 -60.34 12.17
C LEU A 14 16.07 -60.00 13.20
N PRO A 15 16.96 -59.03 12.95
CA PRO A 15 17.90 -58.57 13.97
C PRO A 15 17.13 -57.94 15.13
N GLN A 16 17.12 -58.66 16.28
CA GLN A 16 16.62 -58.13 17.54
C GLN A 16 17.69 -57.16 18.08
N GLY A 17 17.48 -55.87 17.92
CA GLY A 17 18.39 -54.91 18.52
C GLY A 17 18.40 -53.52 17.95
N GLY A 18 17.24 -52.97 17.58
CA GLY A 18 17.09 -51.55 17.28
C GLY A 18 15.98 -51.01 18.17
N GLY A 19 16.35 -50.29 19.21
CA GLY A 19 15.41 -49.47 19.99
C GLY A 19 14.69 -48.50 19.03
N PRO A 20 13.53 -47.92 19.38
CA PRO A 20 12.75 -47.10 18.51
C PRO A 20 13.65 -45.97 17.96
N GLU A 21 13.93 -46.06 16.65
CA GLU A 21 14.63 -45.04 15.88
C GLU A 21 13.86 -43.73 16.11
N ARG A 22 14.44 -42.83 16.90
CA ARG A 22 13.85 -41.54 17.16
C ARG A 22 13.78 -40.84 15.83
N LEU A 23 12.56 -40.77 15.27
CA LEU A 23 12.28 -39.92 14.10
C LEU A 23 12.99 -38.58 14.36
N PRO A 24 13.75 -38.09 13.38
CA PRO A 24 14.40 -36.79 13.52
C PRO A 24 13.31 -35.78 13.86
N GLN A 25 13.39 -35.23 15.06
CA GLN A 25 12.47 -34.17 15.46
C GLN A 25 12.62 -33.05 14.45
N PRO A 26 11.51 -32.48 13.91
CA PRO A 26 11.60 -31.39 12.98
C PRO A 26 12.44 -30.29 13.66
N GLU A 27 13.58 -30.02 13.06
CA GLU A 27 14.54 -29.01 13.48
C GLU A 27 13.80 -27.70 13.65
N LYS A 28 13.67 -27.30 14.92
CA LYS A 28 12.79 -26.21 15.34
C LYS A 28 13.13 -24.94 14.59
N THR A 29 12.25 -24.53 13.77
CA THR A 29 11.75 -23.18 13.41
C THR A 29 12.62 -21.93 13.71
N LYS A 30 13.79 -22.02 14.27
CA LYS A 30 14.70 -20.88 14.46
C LYS A 30 15.30 -20.34 13.17
N ASP A 31 15.37 -21.20 12.15
CA ASP A 31 15.90 -20.80 10.83
C ASP A 31 14.85 -20.09 9.98
N LYS A 32 13.56 -20.44 10.14
CA LYS A 32 12.48 -19.71 9.46
C LYS A 32 12.32 -18.29 9.98
N ASP A 33 12.51 -18.07 11.27
CA ASP A 33 12.45 -16.73 11.86
C ASP A 33 13.68 -15.89 11.47
N LYS A 34 14.85 -16.51 11.29
CA LYS A 34 16.04 -15.84 10.75
C LYS A 34 15.89 -15.48 9.27
N VAL A 35 15.35 -16.38 8.45
CA VAL A 35 15.07 -16.12 7.02
C VAL A 35 14.04 -15.02 6.88
N LEU A 36 13.01 -14.97 7.73
CA LEU A 36 12.01 -13.90 7.73
C LEU A 36 12.56 -12.55 8.26
N LEU A 37 13.64 -12.57 9.04
CA LEU A 37 14.29 -11.34 9.53
C LEU A 37 15.34 -10.81 8.55
N ASP A 38 15.88 -11.65 7.68
CA ASP A 38 16.87 -11.28 6.66
C ASP A 38 16.23 -10.79 5.35
N GLU A 39 14.92 -11.03 5.15
CA GLU A 39 14.11 -10.40 4.11
C GLU A 39 13.68 -8.95 4.48
N ARG A 40 14.52 -8.17 5.10
CA ARG A 40 14.44 -6.72 5.00
C ARG A 40 14.80 -6.39 3.56
N GLY A 41 13.75 -6.26 2.74
CA GLY A 41 13.90 -6.00 1.32
C GLY A 41 14.98 -4.95 1.10
N LEU A 42 15.99 -5.31 0.32
CA LEU A 42 17.01 -4.37 -0.13
C LEU A 42 16.28 -3.18 -0.76
N LEU A 43 16.63 -1.98 -0.34
CA LEU A 43 16.11 -0.76 -0.97
C LEU A 43 16.31 -0.88 -2.47
N ASP A 44 15.22 -0.80 -3.22
CA ASP A 44 15.28 -0.73 -4.69
C ASP A 44 15.94 0.61 -5.08
N LEU A 45 17.26 0.55 -5.25
CA LEU A 45 18.07 1.72 -5.55
C LEU A 45 17.67 2.42 -6.85
N PRO A 46 17.37 1.70 -7.95
CA PRO A 46 16.87 2.30 -9.18
C PRO A 46 15.56 3.07 -8.97
N PHE A 47 14.61 2.48 -8.26
CA PHE A 47 13.34 3.14 -7.96
C PHE A 47 13.53 4.39 -7.09
N LEU A 48 14.37 4.30 -6.06
CA LEU A 48 14.70 5.44 -5.20
C LEU A 48 15.37 6.56 -6.01
N ALA A 49 16.37 6.22 -6.82
CA ALA A 49 17.10 7.20 -7.64
C ALA A 49 16.16 7.90 -8.62
N LEU A 50 15.28 7.16 -9.30
CA LEU A 50 14.29 7.72 -10.21
C LEU A 50 13.32 8.66 -9.47
N THR A 51 12.84 8.25 -8.29
CA THR A 51 11.93 9.06 -7.47
C THR A 51 12.60 10.38 -7.06
N VAL A 52 13.84 10.33 -6.55
CA VAL A 52 14.59 11.51 -6.16
C VAL A 52 14.85 12.41 -7.37
N LEU A 53 15.23 11.84 -8.52
CA LEU A 53 15.43 12.59 -9.76
C LEU A 53 14.15 13.34 -10.18
N LEU A 54 12.99 12.68 -10.16
CA LEU A 54 11.71 13.31 -10.49
C LEU A 54 11.34 14.42 -9.50
N VAL A 55 11.60 14.23 -8.22
CA VAL A 55 11.37 15.27 -7.20
C VAL A 55 12.28 16.48 -7.46
N LEU A 56 13.56 16.27 -7.77
CA LEU A 56 14.51 17.36 -8.08
C LEU A 56 14.07 18.15 -9.32
N ILE A 57 13.69 17.45 -10.39
CA ILE A 57 13.15 18.09 -11.61
C ILE A 57 11.90 18.91 -11.24
N GLY A 58 10.98 18.32 -10.44
CA GLY A 58 9.78 19.02 -9.98
C GLY A 58 10.07 20.29 -9.20
N VAL A 59 11.04 20.29 -8.29
CA VAL A 59 11.44 21.46 -7.51
C VAL A 59 12.04 22.56 -8.42
N ILE A 60 12.88 22.19 -9.38
CA ILE A 60 13.44 23.12 -10.37
C ILE A 60 12.33 23.72 -11.24
N MET A 61 11.40 22.90 -11.70
CA MET A 61 10.27 23.36 -12.52
C MET A 61 9.36 24.31 -11.76
N VAL A 62 9.09 24.05 -10.46
CA VAL A 62 8.34 24.98 -9.61
C VAL A 62 9.06 26.33 -9.49
N PHE A 63 10.38 26.33 -9.32
CA PHE A 63 11.15 27.57 -9.29
C PHE A 63 11.00 28.36 -10.60
N SER A 64 11.22 27.69 -11.74
CA SER A 64 11.12 28.33 -13.05
C SER A 64 9.71 28.90 -13.32
N ALA A 65 8.67 28.12 -13.03
CA ALA A 65 7.29 28.51 -13.30
C ALA A 65 6.74 29.60 -12.35
N SER A 66 7.27 29.65 -11.12
CA SER A 66 6.75 30.57 -10.09
C SER A 66 7.59 31.82 -9.86
N TYR A 67 8.77 31.93 -10.47
CA TYR A 67 9.74 32.99 -10.26
C TYR A 67 9.14 34.40 -10.34
N ALA A 68 8.55 34.74 -11.49
CA ALA A 68 7.99 36.07 -11.73
C ALA A 68 6.78 36.36 -10.82
N ARG A 69 5.91 35.35 -10.63
CA ARG A 69 4.72 35.48 -9.76
C ARG A 69 5.11 35.65 -8.30
N ALA A 70 6.13 34.94 -7.83
CA ALA A 70 6.64 35.05 -6.47
C ALA A 70 7.18 36.45 -6.21
N TYR A 71 8.00 36.96 -7.13
CA TYR A 71 8.56 38.31 -7.01
C TYR A 71 7.46 39.38 -6.98
N TYR A 72 6.46 39.27 -7.85
CA TYR A 72 5.35 40.21 -7.92
C TYR A 72 4.48 40.22 -6.66
N LEU A 73 4.20 39.04 -6.08
CA LEU A 73 3.28 38.92 -4.93
C LEU A 73 3.96 39.11 -3.57
N THR A 74 5.24 38.73 -3.43
CA THR A 74 5.91 38.66 -2.13
C THR A 74 7.22 39.47 -2.06
N GLY A 75 7.65 40.04 -3.18
CA GLY A 75 8.97 40.70 -3.28
C GLY A 75 10.16 39.71 -3.26
N ASN A 76 9.90 38.41 -3.15
CA ASN A 76 10.93 37.38 -3.08
C ASN A 76 10.65 36.26 -4.11
N SER A 77 11.50 36.18 -5.13
CA SER A 77 11.37 35.19 -6.22
C SER A 77 11.58 33.75 -5.76
N THR A 78 12.23 33.49 -4.64
CA THR A 78 12.51 32.13 -4.11
C THR A 78 11.47 31.63 -3.13
N TYR A 79 10.43 32.40 -2.82
CA TYR A 79 9.43 32.06 -1.80
C TYR A 79 8.80 30.67 -2.00
N TYR A 80 8.26 30.41 -3.19
CA TYR A 80 7.65 29.11 -3.51
C TYR A 80 8.68 27.98 -3.64
N PHE A 81 9.86 28.28 -4.18
CA PHE A 81 10.96 27.32 -4.26
C PHE A 81 11.41 26.84 -2.88
N ALA A 82 11.67 27.74 -1.94
CA ALA A 82 12.11 27.39 -0.59
C ALA A 82 11.06 26.49 0.11
N ARG A 83 9.78 26.87 0.00
CA ARG A 83 8.69 26.08 0.56
C ARG A 83 8.60 24.67 -0.08
N GLN A 84 8.73 24.58 -1.40
CA GLN A 84 8.72 23.31 -2.12
C GLN A 84 9.94 22.44 -1.77
N ALA A 85 11.11 23.02 -1.65
CA ALA A 85 12.33 22.31 -1.26
C ALA A 85 12.22 21.71 0.15
N ILE A 86 11.67 22.46 1.11
CA ILE A 86 11.42 21.96 2.47
C ILE A 86 10.47 20.75 2.44
N PHE A 87 9.35 20.85 1.71
CA PHE A 87 8.41 19.73 1.57
C PHE A 87 9.02 18.54 0.82
N ALA A 88 9.87 18.78 -0.17
CA ALA A 88 10.57 17.71 -0.89
C ALA A 88 11.51 16.93 0.02
N VAL A 89 12.32 17.64 0.82
CA VAL A 89 13.21 17.01 1.81
C VAL A 89 12.41 16.25 2.88
N ALA A 90 11.36 16.87 3.42
CA ALA A 90 10.48 16.22 4.38
C ALA A 90 9.78 14.99 3.78
N GLY A 91 9.35 15.05 2.51
CA GLY A 91 8.75 13.94 1.79
C GLY A 91 9.71 12.77 1.57
N ILE A 92 10.95 13.04 1.15
CA ILE A 92 12.00 12.02 1.00
C ILE A 92 12.33 11.38 2.36
N ALA A 93 12.48 12.18 3.41
CA ALA A 93 12.72 11.68 4.76
C ALA A 93 11.55 10.81 5.25
N GLY A 94 10.31 11.25 5.03
CA GLY A 94 9.10 10.48 5.32
C GLY A 94 9.04 9.17 4.54
N MET A 95 9.36 9.18 3.25
CA MET A 95 9.43 7.97 2.42
C MET A 95 10.45 6.97 2.97
N LEU A 96 11.66 7.41 3.33
CA LEU A 96 12.70 6.57 3.92
C LEU A 96 12.29 6.04 5.30
N PHE A 97 11.60 6.85 6.11
CA PHE A 97 11.07 6.43 7.40
C PHE A 97 9.99 5.35 7.23
N VAL A 98 9.02 5.58 6.35
CA VAL A 98 7.93 4.63 6.06
C VAL A 98 8.45 3.31 5.51
N SER A 99 9.50 3.34 4.66
CA SER A 99 10.13 2.14 4.11
C SER A 99 10.76 1.22 5.18
N ARG A 100 11.04 1.75 6.37
CA ARG A 100 11.58 0.97 7.51
C ARG A 100 10.49 0.33 8.37
N LEU A 101 9.24 0.74 8.18
CA LEU A 101 8.12 0.22 8.97
C LEU A 101 7.66 -1.13 8.42
N ASN A 102 7.22 -2.01 9.34
CA ASN A 102 6.67 -3.30 8.97
C ASN A 102 5.34 -3.11 8.21
N TYR A 103 5.21 -3.74 7.03
CA TYR A 103 4.00 -3.69 6.20
C TYR A 103 2.74 -4.19 6.91
N GLN A 104 2.87 -5.06 7.92
CA GLN A 104 1.73 -5.56 8.70
C GLN A 104 1.03 -4.45 9.50
N LEU A 105 1.78 -3.42 9.94
CA LEU A 105 1.19 -2.24 10.58
C LEU A 105 0.26 -1.51 9.62
N TRP A 106 0.70 -1.35 8.38
CA TRP A 106 -0.10 -0.70 7.34
C TRP A 106 -1.34 -1.49 6.97
N ARG A 107 -1.23 -2.83 6.93
CA ARG A 107 -2.38 -3.71 6.70
C ARG A 107 -3.43 -3.55 7.80
N SER A 108 -3.02 -3.52 9.07
CA SER A 108 -3.94 -3.32 10.20
C SER A 108 -4.50 -1.90 10.23
N ALA A 109 -3.71 -0.90 9.85
CA ALA A 109 -4.11 0.50 9.81
C ALA A 109 -4.98 0.87 8.61
N SER A 110 -5.05 0.05 7.56
CA SER A 110 -5.71 0.37 6.30
C SER A 110 -7.16 0.80 6.46
N PHE A 111 -7.93 0.09 7.29
CA PHE A 111 -9.33 0.40 7.55
C PHE A 111 -9.50 1.69 8.37
N ILE A 112 -8.59 1.95 9.31
CA ILE A 112 -8.58 3.19 10.09
C ILE A 112 -8.29 4.37 9.17
N ILE A 113 -7.31 4.24 8.27
CA ILE A 113 -6.96 5.28 7.29
C ILE A 113 -8.15 5.55 6.35
N LEU A 114 -8.90 4.51 5.96
CA LEU A 114 -10.12 4.66 5.18
C LEU A 114 -11.18 5.47 5.94
N LEU A 115 -11.44 5.13 7.21
CA LEU A 115 -12.42 5.85 8.04
C LEU A 115 -12.02 7.32 8.25
N VAL A 116 -10.74 7.56 8.54
CA VAL A 116 -10.19 8.92 8.67
C VAL A 116 -10.33 9.69 7.37
N SER A 117 -10.07 9.05 6.23
CA SER A 117 -10.24 9.66 4.90
C SER A 117 -11.69 10.04 4.63
N VAL A 118 -12.65 9.14 4.90
CA VAL A 118 -14.08 9.41 4.77
C VAL A 118 -14.50 10.56 5.68
N PHE A 119 -14.03 10.57 6.93
CA PHE A 119 -14.31 11.65 7.88
C PHE A 119 -13.83 13.01 7.36
N PHE A 120 -12.59 13.10 6.88
CA PHE A 120 -12.08 14.35 6.33
C PHE A 120 -12.82 14.77 5.05
N LEU A 121 -13.20 13.84 4.17
CA LEU A 121 -14.01 14.15 2.99
C LEU A 121 -15.39 14.70 3.35
N MET A 122 -16.01 14.16 4.41
CA MET A 122 -17.29 14.70 4.93
C MET A 122 -17.13 16.11 5.51
N LEU A 123 -15.96 16.45 6.00
CA LEU A 123 -15.68 17.74 6.63
C LEU A 123 -15.44 18.86 5.59
N VAL A 124 -14.94 18.51 4.39
CA VAL A 124 -14.63 19.50 3.33
C VAL A 124 -15.81 20.38 2.93
N PRO A 125 -17.05 19.89 2.69
CA PRO A 125 -18.18 20.75 2.34
C PRO A 125 -18.51 21.78 3.42
N ILE A 126 -18.20 21.47 4.70
CA ILE A 126 -18.54 22.28 5.89
C ILE A 126 -17.47 23.35 6.10
N ILE A 127 -16.20 22.95 6.28
CA ILE A 127 -15.10 23.85 6.67
C ILE A 127 -14.09 24.10 5.56
N GLY A 128 -14.25 23.49 4.37
CA GLY A 128 -13.30 23.61 3.28
C GLY A 128 -13.15 25.03 2.76
N SER A 129 -11.92 25.43 2.44
CA SER A 129 -11.61 26.68 1.76
C SER A 129 -11.87 26.58 0.28
N THR A 130 -12.42 27.65 -0.30
CA THR A 130 -12.77 27.71 -1.73
C THR A 130 -11.53 28.08 -2.55
N ALA A 131 -11.15 27.23 -3.48
CA ALA A 131 -10.15 27.52 -4.48
C ALA A 131 -10.73 27.27 -5.87
N ASN A 132 -10.64 28.23 -6.76
CA ASN A 132 -11.18 28.16 -8.13
C ASN A 132 -12.66 27.74 -8.21
N GLY A 133 -13.49 28.27 -7.31
CA GLY A 133 -14.94 28.03 -7.33
C GLY A 133 -15.41 26.69 -6.73
N ALA A 134 -14.52 25.90 -6.15
CA ALA A 134 -14.86 24.65 -5.48
C ALA A 134 -14.15 24.52 -4.13
N LYS A 135 -14.88 23.99 -3.13
CA LYS A 135 -14.31 23.68 -1.82
C LYS A 135 -13.61 22.34 -1.91
N ARG A 136 -12.28 22.30 -1.78
CA ARG A 136 -11.48 21.07 -1.93
C ARG A 136 -10.35 20.96 -0.92
N TRP A 137 -10.08 22.06 -0.21
CA TRP A 137 -8.92 22.18 0.65
C TRP A 137 -9.35 22.47 2.08
N ILE A 138 -8.69 21.83 3.02
CA ILE A 138 -8.76 22.19 4.44
C ILE A 138 -7.48 22.97 4.75
N GLU A 139 -7.62 24.17 5.29
CA GLU A 139 -6.50 25.01 5.67
C GLU A 139 -6.35 25.01 7.19
N VAL A 140 -5.23 24.48 7.67
CA VAL A 140 -4.90 24.44 9.10
C VAL A 140 -3.53 25.06 9.30
N ALA A 141 -3.46 26.11 10.11
CA ALA A 141 -2.20 26.82 10.44
C ALA A 141 -1.37 27.23 9.21
N GLY A 142 -2.02 27.65 8.10
CA GLY A 142 -1.34 28.08 6.88
C GLY A 142 -0.85 26.93 5.98
N ILE A 143 -1.12 25.69 6.35
CA ILE A 143 -0.87 24.50 5.52
C ILE A 143 -2.18 24.08 4.87
N ARG A 144 -2.19 23.97 3.56
CA ARG A 144 -3.34 23.46 2.80
C ARG A 144 -3.20 21.96 2.62
N PHE A 145 -4.19 21.23 3.09
CA PHE A 145 -4.31 19.79 2.97
C PHE A 145 -5.55 19.45 2.14
N GLN A 146 -5.40 18.50 1.21
CA GLN A 146 -6.51 18.02 0.37
C GLN A 146 -6.91 16.61 0.80
N PRO A 147 -8.09 16.40 1.41
CA PRO A 147 -8.53 15.08 1.88
C PRO A 147 -8.63 14.01 0.78
N SER A 148 -8.92 14.39 -0.45
CA SER A 148 -8.97 13.44 -1.56
C SER A 148 -7.60 12.83 -1.91
N GLU A 149 -6.47 13.46 -1.52
CA GLU A 149 -5.14 12.84 -1.64
C GLU A 149 -5.00 11.68 -0.66
N LEU A 150 -5.48 11.87 0.59
CA LEU A 150 -5.51 10.79 1.58
C LEU A 150 -6.43 9.64 1.15
N ALA A 151 -7.56 9.95 0.50
CA ALA A 151 -8.50 8.95 -0.02
C ALA A 151 -7.85 8.01 -1.05
N LYS A 152 -6.98 8.51 -1.92
CA LYS A 152 -6.24 7.69 -2.89
C LYS A 152 -5.32 6.70 -2.19
N ILE A 153 -4.61 7.14 -1.16
CA ILE A 153 -3.76 6.27 -0.34
C ILE A 153 -4.62 5.23 0.39
N ALA A 154 -5.77 5.65 0.96
CA ALA A 154 -6.70 4.76 1.63
C ALA A 154 -7.24 3.66 0.72
N ILE A 155 -7.57 3.97 -0.55
CA ILE A 155 -7.98 2.99 -1.56
C ILE A 155 -6.88 1.95 -1.77
N ILE A 156 -5.65 2.38 -2.06
CA ILE A 156 -4.54 1.46 -2.32
C ILE A 156 -4.33 0.53 -1.14
N MET A 157 -4.28 1.06 0.08
CA MET A 157 -4.01 0.27 1.28
C MET A 157 -5.17 -0.68 1.61
N THR A 158 -6.41 -0.19 1.57
CA THR A 158 -7.59 -1.00 1.90
C THR A 158 -7.84 -2.08 0.85
N PHE A 159 -7.70 -1.76 -0.43
CA PHE A 159 -7.85 -2.73 -1.50
C PHE A 159 -6.77 -3.81 -1.44
N SER A 160 -5.50 -3.44 -1.22
CA SER A 160 -4.43 -4.42 -1.00
C SER A 160 -4.71 -5.35 0.17
N ALA A 161 -5.19 -4.81 1.29
CA ALA A 161 -5.53 -5.60 2.47
C ALA A 161 -6.70 -6.55 2.21
N LEU A 162 -7.76 -6.09 1.52
CA LEU A 162 -8.92 -6.90 1.15
C LEU A 162 -8.54 -8.01 0.16
N ILE A 163 -7.80 -7.68 -0.90
CA ILE A 163 -7.31 -8.64 -1.90
C ILE A 163 -6.48 -9.73 -1.21
N SER A 164 -5.54 -9.35 -0.36
CA SER A 164 -4.73 -10.29 0.41
C SER A 164 -5.56 -11.19 1.34
N THR A 165 -6.64 -10.66 1.92
CA THR A 165 -7.50 -11.40 2.86
C THR A 165 -8.45 -12.34 2.15
N TYR A 166 -9.00 -11.93 1.01
CA TYR A 166 -10.03 -12.69 0.27
C TYR A 166 -9.49 -13.40 -0.98
N ARG A 167 -8.18 -13.58 -1.09
CA ARG A 167 -7.47 -14.12 -2.26
C ARG A 167 -8.20 -15.29 -2.94
N ASP A 168 -8.60 -16.30 -2.15
CA ASP A 168 -9.25 -17.51 -2.68
C ASP A 168 -10.72 -17.30 -3.07
N LYS A 169 -11.35 -16.21 -2.56
CA LYS A 169 -12.76 -15.89 -2.77
C LYS A 169 -12.98 -14.74 -3.75
N MET A 170 -11.90 -14.21 -4.35
CA MET A 170 -11.94 -13.07 -5.28
C MET A 170 -12.76 -13.35 -6.55
N ARG A 171 -12.97 -14.64 -6.89
CA ARG A 171 -13.81 -15.06 -8.00
C ARG A 171 -15.31 -14.97 -7.72
N THR A 172 -15.70 -14.73 -6.46
CA THR A 172 -17.10 -14.65 -6.06
C THR A 172 -17.52 -13.18 -6.00
N PHE A 173 -18.61 -12.82 -6.67
CA PHE A 173 -19.13 -11.43 -6.71
C PHE A 173 -19.24 -10.79 -5.31
N ARG A 174 -19.72 -11.54 -4.33
CA ARG A 174 -19.97 -11.03 -2.97
C ARG A 174 -18.70 -10.61 -2.22
N TYR A 175 -17.57 -11.30 -2.45
CA TYR A 175 -16.31 -11.03 -1.75
C TYR A 175 -15.26 -10.35 -2.65
N GLY A 176 -15.35 -10.57 -3.97
CA GLY A 176 -14.40 -10.05 -4.94
C GLY A 176 -14.75 -8.68 -5.50
N ILE A 177 -16.05 -8.32 -5.59
CA ILE A 177 -16.47 -7.07 -6.23
C ILE A 177 -17.23 -6.18 -5.25
N LEU A 178 -18.19 -6.72 -4.52
CA LEU A 178 -19.12 -5.93 -3.70
C LEU A 178 -18.43 -5.00 -2.69
N PRO A 179 -17.47 -5.42 -1.85
CA PRO A 179 -16.84 -4.54 -0.86
C PRO A 179 -16.06 -3.39 -1.53
N PHE A 180 -15.44 -3.65 -2.67
CA PHE A 180 -14.68 -2.64 -3.43
C PHE A 180 -15.63 -1.59 -4.03
N VAL A 181 -16.72 -2.04 -4.64
CA VAL A 181 -17.74 -1.14 -5.21
C VAL A 181 -18.35 -0.26 -4.12
N VAL A 182 -18.72 -0.82 -2.96
CA VAL A 182 -19.28 -0.05 -1.85
C VAL A 182 -18.31 1.05 -1.39
N ILE A 183 -17.04 0.72 -1.18
CA ILE A 183 -16.01 1.70 -0.80
C ILE A 183 -15.88 2.79 -1.87
N MET A 184 -15.85 2.39 -3.15
CA MET A 184 -15.72 3.34 -4.25
C MET A 184 -16.92 4.26 -4.39
N VAL A 185 -18.14 3.74 -4.24
CA VAL A 185 -19.38 4.54 -4.29
C VAL A 185 -19.39 5.59 -3.19
N VAL A 186 -18.99 5.21 -1.96
CA VAL A 186 -18.91 6.15 -0.83
C VAL A 186 -17.86 7.24 -1.10
N LEU A 187 -16.64 6.86 -1.46
CA LEU A 187 -15.55 7.82 -1.67
C LEU A 187 -15.80 8.72 -2.88
N CYS A 188 -16.21 8.15 -4.02
CA CYS A 188 -16.49 8.93 -5.22
C CYS A 188 -17.72 9.83 -5.03
N GLY A 189 -18.73 9.38 -4.27
CA GLY A 189 -19.89 10.19 -3.92
C GLY A 189 -19.49 11.42 -3.10
N LEU A 190 -18.64 11.26 -2.10
CA LEU A 190 -18.14 12.38 -1.28
C LEU A 190 -17.28 13.35 -2.11
N VAL A 191 -16.37 12.84 -2.95
CA VAL A 191 -15.54 13.67 -3.83
C VAL A 191 -16.37 14.38 -4.90
N ALA A 192 -17.50 13.80 -5.33
CA ALA A 192 -18.43 14.45 -6.26
C ALA A 192 -19.10 15.69 -5.63
N LEU A 193 -19.39 15.67 -4.32
CA LEU A 193 -19.86 16.85 -3.59
C LEU A 193 -18.85 18.00 -3.60
N GLU A 194 -17.55 17.69 -3.66
CA GLU A 194 -16.46 18.66 -3.80
C GLU A 194 -16.29 19.18 -5.24
N ARG A 195 -17.09 18.70 -6.21
CA ARG A 195 -16.98 19.00 -7.65
C ARG A 195 -15.59 18.71 -8.21
N HIS A 196 -14.97 17.59 -7.78
CA HIS A 196 -13.60 17.21 -8.17
C HIS A 196 -13.57 16.00 -9.10
N PHE A 197 -14.12 16.13 -10.30
CA PHE A 197 -14.29 15.02 -11.26
C PHE A 197 -12.96 14.37 -11.69
N SER A 198 -11.89 15.15 -11.84
CA SER A 198 -10.56 14.60 -12.17
C SER A 198 -10.06 13.63 -11.11
N CYS A 199 -10.32 13.91 -9.82
CA CYS A 199 -9.94 13.01 -8.74
C CYS A 199 -10.75 11.71 -8.78
N ILE A 200 -12.05 11.79 -9.06
CA ILE A 200 -12.91 10.60 -9.22
C ILE A 200 -12.36 9.70 -10.32
N LEU A 201 -11.98 10.26 -11.47
CA LEU A 201 -11.40 9.49 -12.56
C LEU A 201 -10.12 8.76 -12.14
N ILE A 202 -9.23 9.45 -11.44
CA ILE A 202 -7.98 8.84 -10.93
C ILE A 202 -8.29 7.73 -9.92
N MET A 203 -9.26 7.95 -9.00
CA MET A 203 -9.66 6.95 -8.02
C MET A 203 -10.26 5.70 -8.68
N LEU A 204 -11.09 5.88 -9.70
CA LEU A 204 -11.65 4.77 -10.48
C LEU A 204 -10.57 3.99 -11.23
N LEU A 205 -9.61 4.70 -11.83
CA LEU A 205 -8.48 4.07 -12.51
C LEU A 205 -7.60 3.26 -11.53
N LEU A 206 -7.33 3.84 -10.36
CA LEU A 206 -6.61 3.15 -9.29
C LEU A 206 -7.35 1.88 -8.84
N ALA A 207 -8.66 1.99 -8.59
CA ALA A 207 -9.48 0.86 -8.19
C ALA A 207 -9.50 -0.23 -9.26
N ALA A 208 -9.69 0.14 -10.54
CA ALA A 208 -9.67 -0.80 -11.66
C ALA A 208 -8.30 -1.52 -11.77
N ALA A 209 -7.20 -0.77 -11.68
CA ALA A 209 -5.85 -1.36 -11.69
C ALA A 209 -5.63 -2.33 -10.53
N MET A 210 -6.06 -1.98 -9.32
CA MET A 210 -5.94 -2.85 -8.14
C MET A 210 -6.76 -4.13 -8.28
N LEU A 211 -8.00 -4.05 -8.78
CA LEU A 211 -8.85 -5.22 -9.00
C LEU A 211 -8.31 -6.12 -10.10
N PHE A 212 -7.80 -5.53 -11.19
CA PHE A 212 -7.15 -6.28 -12.27
C PHE A 212 -5.93 -7.05 -11.76
N LEU A 213 -5.03 -6.39 -11.03
CA LEU A 213 -3.86 -7.02 -10.41
C LEU A 213 -4.24 -8.05 -9.33
N GLY A 214 -5.38 -7.85 -8.66
CA GLY A 214 -5.93 -8.77 -7.67
C GLY A 214 -6.53 -10.05 -8.25
N GLY A 215 -6.60 -10.18 -9.60
CA GLY A 215 -7.11 -11.38 -10.28
C GLY A 215 -8.63 -11.54 -10.18
N VAL A 216 -9.37 -10.45 -10.05
CA VAL A 216 -10.83 -10.47 -10.15
C VAL A 216 -11.21 -10.84 -11.57
N GLN A 217 -11.99 -11.91 -11.74
CA GLN A 217 -12.60 -12.23 -13.03
C GLN A 217 -13.77 -11.26 -13.25
N ILE A 218 -13.62 -10.41 -14.25
CA ILE A 218 -14.64 -9.48 -14.73
C ILE A 218 -15.55 -10.22 -15.70
#